data_7e7ebe916854fa51b52a3d2805667ca4
#
_entry.id   7e7ebe916854fa51b52a3d2805667ca4
#
_cell.length_a   1.000
_cell.length_b   1.000
_cell.length_c   1.000
_cell.angle_alpha   90.00
_cell.angle_beta   90.00
_cell.angle_gamma   90.00
#
_symmetry.space_group_name_H-M   'P 1'
#
loop_
_entity.id
_entity.type
_entity.pdbx_description
1 polymer ?
#
loop_
_entity_poly.entity_id
_entity_poly.type
_entity_poly.pdbx_seq_one_letter_code
_entity_poly.pdbx_strand_id
1 'polypeptide(L)'
;MSSLFDAVTVVDNNTVTENGMPAYKSTLSKVLDLFTDGFSYRRNPKGVEHAVREAALENKELTLRCLFYLRDIHEGQGERAVFRHGMRTLLGLYPEFKRNLIFIPAGHDADSGKPYGRWDDLVALLGVNKEVDEEIYSIIRAQLAIDMAMLEDGMINKISLLAKWLPSANTSSKKTRETAKKLYQNLGLKDERSYRKVLSALRAATNVVEIKISNKDYSFDYSKLPSRAIHKYRKAFERNDNARFTAYHDTLHKVLVRGEKCIADVKINTAGLYPYDVVKPILRVGNSISETSKLQLDNQWRSLRNYFEGTSGNHSWLAVVDTSGSMFDVWGTDNQVASIEVAISLGLYVAERNNGIFKNQMITFSQRPTFITVDDKWSLYDKVKHIANANWAMNTDLEAVFNLVLNAAVKANIPAEEMPEAIVIISDMQFDQCTYNRDCLGMIRGKYEAAGYKCPKLVFWNASARANCSKPITRDKTGTILVGGCKPGMFEQVLAAKSPESFMTDILNGERYSVLN
;
A
#
# COMPACT_ATOMS: atom_id res chain seq x y z
N MET A 1 14.72 -40.21 0.27
CA MET A 1 13.76 -39.85 1.36
C MET A 1 13.16 -38.47 1.20
N SER A 2 13.83 -37.49 0.55
CA SER A 2 13.26 -36.16 0.31
C SER A 2 11.99 -36.17 -0.58
N SER A 3 11.97 -36.97 -1.64
CA SER A 3 10.87 -36.98 -2.63
C SER A 3 9.51 -37.45 -2.09
N LEU A 4 9.48 -38.37 -1.12
CA LEU A 4 8.23 -38.83 -0.52
C LEU A 4 7.68 -37.79 0.48
N PHE A 5 8.56 -37.18 1.26
CA PHE A 5 8.18 -36.13 2.20
C PHE A 5 7.66 -34.87 1.46
N ASP A 6 8.32 -34.49 0.38
CA ASP A 6 7.90 -33.38 -0.48
C ASP A 6 6.55 -33.68 -1.14
N ALA A 7 6.34 -34.93 -1.63
CA ALA A 7 5.07 -35.34 -2.20
C ALA A 7 3.92 -35.32 -1.18
N VAL A 8 4.16 -35.80 0.05
CA VAL A 8 3.16 -35.75 1.14
C VAL A 8 2.84 -34.31 1.52
N THR A 9 3.83 -33.44 1.62
CA THR A 9 3.64 -32.02 1.93
C THR A 9 2.81 -31.33 0.85
N VAL A 10 3.03 -31.62 -0.43
CA VAL A 10 2.25 -31.07 -1.54
C VAL A 10 0.79 -31.54 -1.48
N VAL A 11 0.53 -32.82 -1.17
CA VAL A 11 -0.84 -33.36 -1.04
C VAL A 11 -1.57 -32.73 0.15
N ASP A 12 -0.90 -32.58 1.28
CA ASP A 12 -1.49 -31.97 2.48
C ASP A 12 -1.71 -30.44 2.36
N ASN A 13 -1.02 -29.77 1.41
CA ASN A 13 -1.18 -28.35 1.12
C ASN A 13 -2.46 -28.02 0.34
N ASN A 14 -3.12 -29.01 -0.25
CA ASN A 14 -4.34 -28.77 -1.03
C ASN A 14 -5.51 -28.32 -0.14
N THR A 15 -6.32 -27.40 -0.66
CA THR A 15 -7.55 -26.90 -0.05
C THR A 15 -8.51 -26.43 -1.15
N VAL A 16 -9.60 -25.82 -0.76
CA VAL A 16 -10.53 -25.13 -1.65
C VAL A 16 -10.80 -23.73 -1.13
N THR A 17 -11.14 -22.80 -2.01
CA THR A 17 -11.68 -21.49 -1.61
C THR A 17 -13.03 -21.63 -0.93
N GLU A 18 -13.55 -20.60 -0.30
CA GLU A 18 -14.92 -20.60 0.27
C GLU A 18 -15.96 -20.94 -0.80
N ASN A 19 -15.71 -20.60 -2.06
CA ASN A 19 -16.58 -20.84 -3.21
C ASN A 19 -16.23 -22.10 -4.02
N GLY A 20 -15.36 -22.98 -3.50
CA GLY A 20 -15.11 -24.31 -4.02
C GLY A 20 -14.01 -24.45 -5.06
N MET A 21 -13.30 -23.38 -5.48
CA MET A 21 -12.17 -23.50 -6.39
C MET A 21 -11.01 -24.24 -5.70
N PRO A 22 -10.33 -25.20 -6.39
CA PRO A 22 -9.09 -25.80 -5.89
C PRO A 22 -8.04 -24.73 -5.58
N ALA A 23 -7.46 -24.78 -4.41
CA ALA A 23 -6.51 -23.82 -3.90
C ALA A 23 -5.48 -24.48 -2.97
N TYR A 24 -4.57 -23.71 -2.41
CA TYR A 24 -3.52 -24.16 -1.52
C TYR A 24 -3.61 -23.45 -0.16
N LYS A 25 -3.23 -24.13 0.91
CA LYS A 25 -3.13 -23.54 2.26
C LYS A 25 -1.96 -22.56 2.37
N SER A 26 -0.89 -22.79 1.60
CA SER A 26 0.36 -22.04 1.60
C SER A 26 0.96 -22.03 0.19
N THR A 27 1.78 -21.03 -0.11
CA THR A 27 2.58 -20.98 -1.33
C THR A 27 3.74 -21.99 -1.34
N LEU A 28 3.94 -22.79 -0.30
CA LEU A 28 5.11 -23.63 0.01
C LEU A 28 6.36 -22.81 0.38
N SER A 29 6.23 -21.54 0.69
CA SER A 29 7.24 -20.68 1.33
C SER A 29 6.57 -19.79 2.36
N LYS A 30 7.03 -19.86 3.60
CA LYS A 30 6.48 -19.07 4.70
C LYS A 30 6.85 -17.58 4.60
N VAL A 31 8.02 -17.28 4.02
CA VAL A 31 8.41 -15.91 3.71
C VAL A 31 7.52 -15.32 2.64
N LEU A 32 7.22 -16.08 1.58
CA LEU A 32 6.31 -15.63 0.52
C LEU A 32 4.88 -15.47 1.04
N ASP A 33 4.41 -16.38 1.90
CA ASP A 33 3.11 -16.24 2.56
C ASP A 33 3.05 -14.93 3.37
N LEU A 34 4.09 -14.60 4.16
CA LEU A 34 4.20 -13.35 4.90
C LEU A 34 4.25 -12.14 3.96
N PHE A 35 4.99 -12.23 2.86
CA PHE A 35 5.12 -11.15 1.88
C PHE A 35 3.78 -10.81 1.21
N THR A 36 3.02 -11.83 0.82
CA THR A 36 1.74 -11.66 0.12
C THR A 36 0.58 -11.33 1.04
N ASP A 37 0.57 -11.88 2.27
CA ASP A 37 -0.54 -11.73 3.21
C ASP A 37 -0.25 -10.76 4.34
N GLY A 38 0.98 -10.27 4.48
CA GLY A 38 1.36 -9.44 5.62
C GLY A 38 0.43 -8.24 5.82
N PHE A 39 -0.03 -7.60 4.74
CA PHE A 39 -0.98 -6.49 4.80
C PHE A 39 -2.37 -6.92 5.34
N SER A 40 -2.77 -8.17 5.14
CA SER A 40 -4.07 -8.71 5.58
C SER A 40 -4.23 -8.70 7.09
N TYR A 41 -3.12 -8.68 7.83
CA TYR A 41 -3.14 -8.56 9.29
C TYR A 41 -3.46 -7.13 9.80
N ARG A 42 -3.69 -6.14 8.93
CA ARG A 42 -3.96 -4.74 9.35
C ARG A 42 -5.14 -4.60 10.33
N ARG A 43 -6.13 -5.51 10.28
CA ARG A 43 -7.29 -5.53 11.19
C ARG A 43 -7.00 -6.24 12.50
N ASN A 44 -6.13 -7.25 12.46
CA ASN A 44 -5.65 -7.98 13.64
C ASN A 44 -4.12 -8.06 13.60
N PRO A 45 -3.40 -6.94 13.86
CA PRO A 45 -1.95 -6.90 13.69
C PRO A 45 -1.19 -7.90 14.57
N LYS A 46 -1.77 -8.31 15.70
CA LYS A 46 -1.18 -9.33 16.55
C LYS A 46 -1.12 -10.70 15.86
N GLY A 47 -2.05 -10.99 14.95
CA GLY A 47 -2.06 -12.25 14.21
C GLY A 47 -0.82 -12.48 13.34
N VAL A 48 -0.06 -11.43 13.00
CA VAL A 48 1.18 -11.56 12.22
C VAL A 48 2.30 -12.28 13.00
N GLU A 49 2.22 -12.33 14.34
CA GLU A 49 3.27 -12.92 15.18
C GLU A 49 3.57 -14.37 14.82
N HIS A 50 2.54 -15.17 14.54
CA HIS A 50 2.71 -16.56 14.10
C HIS A 50 3.37 -16.64 12.71
N ALA A 51 2.88 -15.88 11.74
CA ALA A 51 3.44 -15.88 10.39
C ALA A 51 4.92 -15.44 10.38
N VAL A 52 5.30 -14.48 11.23
CA VAL A 52 6.70 -14.05 11.37
C VAL A 52 7.58 -15.15 11.97
N ARG A 53 7.08 -15.92 12.95
CA ARG A 53 7.83 -17.05 13.53
C ARG A 53 8.10 -18.11 12.47
N GLU A 54 7.08 -18.52 11.74
CA GLU A 54 7.20 -19.52 10.66
C GLU A 54 8.16 -19.04 9.55
N ALA A 55 8.00 -17.79 9.10
CA ALA A 55 8.87 -17.21 8.08
C ALA A 55 10.33 -17.09 8.56
N ALA A 56 10.55 -16.72 9.82
CA ALA A 56 11.89 -16.59 10.38
C ALA A 56 12.62 -17.93 10.58
N LEU A 57 11.86 -19.02 10.79
CA LEU A 57 12.44 -20.38 10.80
C LEU A 57 12.90 -20.81 9.40
N GLU A 58 12.21 -20.35 8.33
CA GLU A 58 12.60 -20.60 6.95
C GLU A 58 13.80 -19.72 6.55
N ASN A 59 13.70 -18.41 6.77
CA ASN A 59 14.77 -17.45 6.47
C ASN A 59 14.59 -16.16 7.28
N LYS A 60 15.42 -15.98 8.32
CA LYS A 60 15.31 -14.84 9.23
C LYS A 60 15.67 -13.50 8.58
N GLU A 61 16.65 -13.47 7.67
CA GLU A 61 17.10 -12.26 6.96
C GLU A 61 16.03 -11.80 5.97
N LEU A 62 15.48 -12.69 5.15
CA LEU A 62 14.37 -12.35 4.26
C LEU A 62 13.12 -11.94 5.04
N THR A 63 12.88 -12.53 6.21
CA THR A 63 11.77 -12.11 7.10
C THR A 63 11.98 -10.70 7.61
N LEU A 64 13.19 -10.31 8.00
CA LEU A 64 13.51 -8.94 8.37
C LEU A 64 13.21 -7.97 7.21
N ARG A 65 13.74 -8.26 6.02
CA ARG A 65 13.51 -7.45 4.80
C ARG A 65 12.04 -7.36 4.46
N CYS A 66 11.30 -8.47 4.58
CA CYS A 66 9.85 -8.51 4.36
C CYS A 66 9.11 -7.59 5.35
N LEU A 67 9.47 -7.57 6.63
CA LEU A 67 8.87 -6.66 7.60
C LEU A 67 9.15 -5.19 7.27
N PHE A 68 10.38 -4.86 6.85
CA PHE A 68 10.70 -3.51 6.40
C PHE A 68 9.93 -3.13 5.14
N TYR A 69 9.78 -4.03 4.17
CA TYR A 69 8.93 -3.85 2.99
C TYR A 69 7.46 -3.60 3.40
N LEU A 70 6.92 -4.39 4.32
CA LEU A 70 5.56 -4.17 4.83
C LEU A 70 5.41 -2.78 5.46
N ARG A 71 6.46 -2.25 6.11
CA ARG A 71 6.42 -0.93 6.75
C ARG A 71 6.69 0.23 5.81
N ASP A 72 7.52 0.04 4.84
CA ASP A 72 8.03 1.11 3.98
C ASP A 72 6.92 1.97 3.38
N ILE A 73 6.97 3.28 3.69
CA ILE A 73 5.98 4.26 3.23
C ILE A 73 6.25 4.75 1.81
N HIS A 74 7.46 4.54 1.28
CA HIS A 74 7.86 5.01 -0.06
C HIS A 74 7.72 3.92 -1.12
N GLU A 75 8.29 2.75 -0.90
CA GLU A 75 8.37 1.69 -1.90
C GLU A 75 7.68 0.38 -1.46
N GLY A 76 7.24 0.27 -0.21
CA GLY A 76 6.54 -0.88 0.35
C GLY A 76 5.06 -0.64 0.61
N GLN A 77 4.50 -1.37 1.57
CA GLN A 77 3.06 -1.44 1.84
C GLN A 77 2.53 -0.35 2.81
N GLY A 78 3.40 0.25 3.64
CA GLY A 78 2.99 1.27 4.63
C GLY A 78 2.25 0.71 5.86
N GLU A 79 2.34 -0.60 6.13
CA GLU A 79 1.62 -1.30 7.21
C GLU A 79 2.29 -1.09 8.58
N ARG A 80 1.85 -0.06 9.28
CA ARG A 80 2.49 0.36 10.55
C ARG A 80 2.26 -0.61 11.70
N ALA A 81 1.02 -1.01 11.95
CA ALA A 81 0.69 -1.84 13.10
C ALA A 81 1.22 -3.27 12.91
N VAL A 82 1.12 -3.82 11.72
CA VAL A 82 1.65 -5.13 11.33
C VAL A 82 3.17 -5.16 11.54
N PHE A 83 3.88 -4.16 11.04
CA PHE A 83 5.32 -4.02 11.24
C PHE A 83 5.70 -4.02 12.72
N ARG A 84 5.01 -3.22 13.56
CA ARG A 84 5.33 -3.12 14.98
C ARG A 84 5.19 -4.45 15.71
N HIS A 85 4.13 -5.21 15.44
CA HIS A 85 3.95 -6.54 16.02
C HIS A 85 4.97 -7.53 15.46
N GLY A 86 5.17 -7.55 14.15
CA GLY A 86 6.14 -8.43 13.50
C GLY A 86 7.58 -8.19 13.99
N MET A 87 8.02 -6.93 14.04
CA MET A 87 9.36 -6.57 14.53
C MET A 87 9.55 -6.90 16.02
N ARG A 88 8.53 -6.69 16.86
CA ARG A 88 8.61 -7.12 18.27
C ARG A 88 8.84 -8.63 18.38
N THR A 89 8.16 -9.42 17.55
CA THR A 89 8.32 -10.88 17.51
C THR A 89 9.71 -11.25 17.01
N LEU A 90 10.15 -10.66 15.90
CA LEU A 90 11.46 -10.97 15.31
C LEU A 90 12.62 -10.59 16.23
N LEU A 91 12.59 -9.39 16.84
CA LEU A 91 13.59 -8.92 17.80
C LEU A 91 13.59 -9.71 19.11
N GLY A 92 12.46 -10.31 19.47
CA GLY A 92 12.38 -11.24 20.61
C GLY A 92 13.07 -12.58 20.34
N LEU A 93 13.08 -13.03 19.09
CA LEU A 93 13.75 -14.26 18.64
C LEU A 93 15.21 -14.03 18.26
N TYR A 94 15.51 -12.91 17.60
CA TYR A 94 16.80 -12.56 17.01
C TYR A 94 17.19 -11.13 17.41
N PRO A 95 17.68 -10.90 18.65
CA PRO A 95 18.03 -9.55 19.13
C PRO A 95 19.15 -8.86 18.33
N GLU A 96 19.97 -9.62 17.60
CA GLU A 96 21.03 -9.10 16.74
C GLU A 96 20.52 -8.15 15.66
N PHE A 97 19.26 -8.29 15.24
CA PHE A 97 18.64 -7.39 14.26
C PHE A 97 18.38 -5.96 14.80
N LYS A 98 18.64 -5.69 16.09
CA LYS A 98 18.54 -4.33 16.66
C LYS A 98 19.36 -3.29 15.89
N ARG A 99 20.49 -3.69 15.29
CA ARG A 99 21.32 -2.81 14.44
C ARG A 99 20.59 -2.17 13.27
N ASN A 100 19.48 -2.78 12.79
CA ASN A 100 18.67 -2.25 11.71
C ASN A 100 17.64 -1.20 12.15
N LEU A 101 17.49 -0.98 13.46
CA LEU A 101 16.48 -0.05 14.01
C LEU A 101 16.73 1.40 13.59
N ILE A 102 17.99 1.79 13.38
CA ILE A 102 18.34 3.13 12.91
C ILE A 102 17.73 3.45 11.55
N PHE A 103 17.57 2.45 10.68
CA PHE A 103 17.01 2.64 9.34
C PHE A 103 15.51 2.98 9.36
N ILE A 104 14.77 2.67 10.44
CA ILE A 104 13.34 2.95 10.52
C ILE A 104 13.07 4.45 10.29
N PRO A 105 13.65 5.39 11.06
CA PRO A 105 13.44 6.82 10.88
C PRO A 105 14.41 7.47 9.89
N ALA A 106 15.60 6.88 9.64
CA ALA A 106 16.63 7.50 8.80
C ALA A 106 16.57 7.04 7.34
N GLY A 107 16.12 5.79 7.06
CA GLY A 107 16.27 5.17 5.76
C GLY A 107 17.63 4.49 5.60
N HIS A 108 17.86 3.84 4.45
CA HIS A 108 19.11 3.14 4.13
C HIS A 108 20.22 4.08 3.62
N ASP A 109 19.81 5.22 3.12
CA ASP A 109 20.68 6.26 2.59
C ASP A 109 20.32 7.60 3.24
N ALA A 110 21.26 8.18 3.98
CA ALA A 110 21.07 9.44 4.68
C ALA A 110 20.78 10.61 3.73
N ASP A 111 21.26 10.54 2.50
CA ASP A 111 21.10 11.60 1.50
C ASP A 111 19.75 11.51 0.76
N SER A 112 19.16 10.33 0.65
CA SER A 112 17.88 10.12 -0.05
C SER A 112 16.67 10.69 0.70
N GLY A 113 16.75 10.87 2.02
CA GLY A 113 15.65 11.36 2.83
C GLY A 113 14.40 10.45 2.84
N LYS A 114 14.55 9.18 2.48
CA LYS A 114 13.45 8.20 2.37
C LYS A 114 13.44 7.20 3.52
N PRO A 115 12.92 7.55 4.73
CA PRO A 115 12.80 6.62 5.84
C PRO A 115 11.84 5.48 5.51
N TYR A 116 12.07 4.29 6.10
CA TYR A 116 11.11 3.20 5.99
C TYR A 116 9.84 3.46 6.83
N GLY A 117 10.01 4.11 7.99
CA GLY A 117 8.94 4.37 8.93
C GLY A 117 9.04 5.75 9.59
N ARG A 118 8.72 5.78 10.86
CA ARG A 118 8.69 7.01 11.66
C ARG A 118 9.26 6.76 13.05
N TRP A 119 9.57 7.82 13.76
CA TRP A 119 10.07 7.77 15.12
C TRP A 119 9.12 7.07 16.12
N ASP A 120 7.80 7.18 15.91
CA ASP A 120 6.81 6.48 16.74
C ASP A 120 6.79 4.95 16.50
N ASP A 121 7.31 4.47 15.38
CA ASP A 121 7.50 3.03 15.16
C ASP A 121 8.65 2.50 16.02
N LEU A 122 9.74 3.27 16.12
CA LEU A 122 10.87 2.93 16.98
C LEU A 122 10.46 2.89 18.47
N VAL A 123 9.75 3.93 18.93
CA VAL A 123 9.23 4.01 20.31
C VAL A 123 8.27 2.86 20.63
N ALA A 124 7.49 2.38 19.65
CA ALA A 124 6.56 1.26 19.84
C ALA A 124 7.27 -0.08 20.06
N LEU A 125 8.56 -0.19 19.78
CA LEU A 125 9.36 -1.40 20.01
C LEU A 125 9.96 -1.48 21.43
N LEU A 126 9.87 -0.42 22.23
CA LEU A 126 10.31 -0.45 23.64
C LEU A 126 9.60 -1.56 24.43
N GLY A 127 10.36 -2.24 25.28
CA GLY A 127 9.88 -3.33 26.13
C GLY A 127 9.88 -4.70 25.43
N VAL A 128 10.69 -4.88 24.39
CA VAL A 128 10.98 -6.21 23.82
C VAL A 128 11.99 -6.94 24.72
N ASN A 129 13.18 -6.38 24.89
CA ASN A 129 14.21 -6.82 25.82
C ASN A 129 15.15 -5.65 26.12
N LYS A 130 16.06 -5.83 27.08
CA LYS A 130 16.98 -4.77 27.54
C LYS A 130 17.91 -4.28 26.41
N GLU A 131 18.44 -5.17 25.59
CA GLU A 131 19.40 -4.81 24.53
C GLU A 131 18.73 -3.97 23.44
N VAL A 132 17.51 -4.32 23.06
CA VAL A 132 16.71 -3.57 22.08
C VAL A 132 16.33 -2.20 22.64
N ASP A 133 15.93 -2.13 23.92
CA ASP A 133 15.59 -0.87 24.57
C ASP A 133 16.79 0.09 24.62
N GLU A 134 17.97 -0.39 24.97
CA GLU A 134 19.21 0.42 25.01
C GLU A 134 19.58 0.94 23.60
N GLU A 135 19.45 0.12 22.57
CA GLU A 135 19.66 0.55 21.18
C GLU A 135 18.69 1.68 20.80
N ILE A 136 17.40 1.52 21.12
CA ILE A 136 16.38 2.55 20.85
C ILE A 136 16.71 3.84 21.59
N TYR A 137 17.10 3.77 22.88
CA TYR A 137 17.49 4.96 23.63
C TYR A 137 18.74 5.62 23.05
N SER A 138 19.72 4.84 22.60
CA SER A 138 20.93 5.36 21.95
C SER A 138 20.60 6.14 20.68
N ILE A 139 19.78 5.57 19.79
CA ILE A 139 19.35 6.21 18.55
C ILE A 139 18.58 7.52 18.82
N ILE A 140 17.62 7.49 19.76
CA ILE A 140 16.83 8.67 20.12
C ILE A 140 17.71 9.74 20.76
N ARG A 141 18.63 9.38 21.65
CA ARG A 141 19.55 10.30 22.33
C ARG A 141 20.46 11.01 21.33
N ALA A 142 21.03 10.27 20.38
CA ALA A 142 21.89 10.82 19.35
C ALA A 142 21.14 11.84 18.49
N GLN A 143 19.95 11.48 18.00
CA GLN A 143 19.14 12.40 17.19
C GLN A 143 18.65 13.62 17.97
N LEU A 144 18.28 13.43 19.24
CA LEU A 144 17.84 14.55 20.09
C LEU A 144 18.96 15.58 20.30
N ALA A 145 20.22 15.12 20.48
CA ALA A 145 21.37 15.98 20.58
C ALA A 145 21.60 16.77 19.28
N ILE A 146 21.47 16.12 18.12
CA ILE A 146 21.56 16.77 16.80
C ILE A 146 20.47 17.83 16.66
N ASP A 147 19.21 17.48 16.94
CA ASP A 147 18.07 18.40 16.82
C ASP A 147 18.21 19.63 17.74
N MET A 148 18.75 19.45 18.95
CA MET A 148 19.02 20.56 19.88
C MET A 148 20.12 21.48 19.37
N ALA A 149 21.24 20.91 18.86
CA ALA A 149 22.31 21.69 18.25
C ALA A 149 21.78 22.49 17.04
N MET A 150 20.99 21.85 16.16
CA MET A 150 20.37 22.55 15.03
C MET A 150 19.43 23.69 15.46
N LEU A 151 18.74 23.52 16.59
CA LEU A 151 17.88 24.56 17.16
C LEU A 151 18.72 25.75 17.68
N GLU A 152 19.81 25.49 18.38
CA GLU A 152 20.75 26.49 18.91
C GLU A 152 21.41 27.29 17.79
N ASP A 153 21.81 26.61 16.71
CA ASP A 153 22.42 27.20 15.51
C ASP A 153 21.39 27.91 14.58
N GLY A 154 20.08 27.86 14.90
CA GLY A 154 19.03 28.45 14.06
C GLY A 154 18.74 27.69 12.76
N MET A 155 19.26 26.48 12.60
CA MET A 155 19.08 25.62 11.40
C MET A 155 17.75 24.86 11.46
N ILE A 156 16.64 25.58 11.59
CA ILE A 156 15.29 25.03 11.86
C ILE A 156 14.88 24.00 10.80
N ASN A 157 15.22 24.20 9.53
CA ASN A 157 14.90 23.31 8.42
C ASN A 157 15.64 21.96 8.45
N LYS A 158 16.66 21.81 9.28
CA LYS A 158 17.41 20.57 9.50
C LYS A 158 16.94 19.79 10.73
N ILE A 159 16.06 20.36 11.55
CA ILE A 159 15.51 19.67 12.73
C ILE A 159 14.61 18.52 12.25
N SER A 160 14.85 17.34 12.82
CA SER A 160 14.05 16.15 12.51
C SER A 160 12.63 16.21 13.07
N LEU A 161 11.76 15.29 12.66
CA LEU A 161 10.42 15.15 13.23
C LEU A 161 10.40 14.31 14.51
N LEU A 162 11.56 14.00 15.14
CA LEU A 162 11.62 13.20 16.36
C LEU A 162 10.70 13.75 17.45
N ALA A 163 10.84 15.04 17.79
CA ALA A 163 10.05 15.67 18.85
C ALA A 163 8.54 15.61 18.59
N LYS A 164 8.10 15.66 17.33
CA LYS A 164 6.69 15.49 16.95
C LYS A 164 6.13 14.13 17.38
N TRP A 165 6.93 13.07 17.27
CA TRP A 165 6.50 11.69 17.47
C TRP A 165 6.82 11.14 18.87
N LEU A 166 7.70 11.78 19.63
CA LEU A 166 7.93 11.39 21.04
C LEU A 166 6.67 11.63 21.87
N PRO A 167 6.33 10.72 22.82
CA PRO A 167 5.13 10.84 23.64
C PRO A 167 5.21 12.03 24.59
N SER A 168 4.10 12.77 24.74
CA SER A 168 4.01 13.85 25.72
C SER A 168 3.82 13.32 27.13
N ALA A 169 4.53 13.87 28.11
CA ALA A 169 4.42 13.46 29.51
C ALA A 169 3.13 13.96 30.18
N ASN A 170 2.56 15.08 29.71
CA ASN A 170 1.36 15.73 30.26
C ASN A 170 0.05 15.35 29.53
N THR A 171 -0.05 14.13 29.00
CA THR A 171 -1.25 13.61 28.34
C THR A 171 -2.20 12.90 29.31
N SER A 172 -3.48 12.77 28.97
CA SER A 172 -4.46 12.00 29.74
C SER A 172 -4.21 10.48 29.70
N SER A 173 -3.56 9.97 28.63
CA SER A 173 -3.26 8.54 28.45
C SER A 173 -2.19 8.08 29.45
N LYS A 174 -2.55 7.16 30.36
CA LYS A 174 -1.62 6.54 31.32
C LYS A 174 -0.45 5.85 30.60
N LYS A 175 -0.74 5.04 29.59
CA LYS A 175 0.29 4.33 28.79
C LYS A 175 1.28 5.29 28.15
N THR A 176 0.81 6.41 27.60
CA THR A 176 1.65 7.42 26.96
C THR A 176 2.56 8.10 27.98
N ARG A 177 2.03 8.44 29.18
CA ARG A 177 2.84 9.02 30.28
C ARG A 177 3.92 8.04 30.78
N GLU A 178 3.58 6.75 30.93
CA GLU A 178 4.56 5.73 31.33
C GLU A 178 5.68 5.56 30.31
N THR A 179 5.35 5.59 29.01
CA THR A 179 6.35 5.57 27.93
C THR A 179 7.23 6.83 27.96
N ALA A 180 6.63 8.01 28.13
CA ALA A 180 7.38 9.26 28.27
C ALA A 180 8.31 9.23 29.49
N LYS A 181 7.86 8.65 30.62
CA LYS A 181 8.67 8.47 31.83
C LYS A 181 9.90 7.61 31.56
N LYS A 182 9.73 6.45 30.91
CA LYS A 182 10.85 5.60 30.52
C LYS A 182 11.84 6.34 29.63
N LEU A 183 11.34 7.13 28.67
CA LEU A 183 12.19 7.91 27.76
C LEU A 183 13.02 8.94 28.53
N TYR A 184 12.43 9.88 29.28
CA TYR A 184 13.25 10.92 29.92
C TYR A 184 14.24 10.35 30.96
N GLN A 185 13.92 9.23 31.61
CA GLN A 185 14.83 8.55 32.52
C GLN A 185 16.06 7.95 31.81
N ASN A 186 15.92 7.53 30.54
CA ASN A 186 16.98 6.87 29.78
C ASN A 186 17.63 7.76 28.71
N LEU A 187 17.10 8.95 28.44
CA LEU A 187 17.69 9.89 27.48
C LEU A 187 18.70 10.87 28.07
N GLY A 188 19.06 10.72 29.36
CA GLY A 188 19.99 11.62 30.02
C GLY A 188 19.41 12.98 30.39
N LEU A 189 18.07 13.11 30.38
CA LEU A 189 17.39 14.34 30.79
C LEU A 189 17.15 14.33 32.30
N LYS A 190 17.33 15.51 32.93
CA LYS A 190 17.30 15.64 34.40
C LYS A 190 15.96 15.17 35.01
N ASP A 191 14.84 15.55 34.39
CA ASP A 191 13.49 15.32 34.90
C ASP A 191 12.43 15.47 33.80
N GLU A 192 11.14 15.26 34.13
CA GLU A 192 10.01 15.47 33.27
C GLU A 192 9.91 16.91 32.72
N ARG A 193 10.24 17.90 33.55
CA ARG A 193 10.17 19.32 33.16
C ARG A 193 11.17 19.61 32.04
N SER A 194 12.40 19.11 32.16
CA SER A 194 13.45 19.24 31.14
C SER A 194 13.02 18.57 29.84
N TYR A 195 12.46 17.36 29.89
CA TYR A 195 11.91 16.65 28.73
C TYR A 195 10.82 17.48 28.02
N ARG A 196 9.84 17.98 28.79
CA ARG A 196 8.76 18.80 28.24
C ARG A 196 9.29 20.09 27.61
N LYS A 197 10.26 20.76 28.23
CA LYS A 197 10.87 21.99 27.71
C LYS A 197 11.56 21.74 26.35
N VAL A 198 12.36 20.68 26.25
CA VAL A 198 13.04 20.30 25.01
C VAL A 198 12.03 19.98 23.90
N LEU A 199 11.04 19.11 24.17
CA LEU A 199 10.03 18.78 23.16
C LEU A 199 9.19 20.00 22.73
N SER A 200 8.87 20.89 23.66
CA SER A 200 8.10 22.10 23.34
C SER A 200 8.87 23.04 22.40
N ALA A 201 10.16 23.25 22.67
CA ALA A 201 11.02 24.08 21.85
C ALA A 201 11.19 23.51 20.42
N LEU A 202 11.52 22.24 20.31
CA LEU A 202 11.68 21.56 19.02
C LEU A 202 10.36 21.50 18.22
N ARG A 203 9.22 21.25 18.88
CA ARG A 203 7.90 21.25 18.23
C ARG A 203 7.49 22.63 17.71
N ALA A 204 7.80 23.68 18.47
CA ALA A 204 7.54 25.07 18.03
C ALA A 204 8.40 25.41 16.79
N ALA A 205 9.68 25.01 16.79
CA ALA A 205 10.59 25.24 15.69
C ALA A 205 10.15 24.53 14.40
N THR A 206 9.68 23.27 14.47
CA THR A 206 9.23 22.51 13.30
C THR A 206 7.93 22.99 12.68
N ASN A 207 7.19 23.89 13.35
CA ASN A 207 6.02 24.63 12.82
C ASN A 207 5.04 23.77 11.99
N VAL A 208 4.69 22.58 12.51
CA VAL A 208 3.82 21.63 11.81
C VAL A 208 2.39 22.19 11.64
N VAL A 209 1.75 21.80 10.52
CA VAL A 209 0.40 22.29 10.14
C VAL A 209 -0.65 22.11 11.23
N GLU A 210 -0.54 21.05 12.05
CA GLU A 210 -1.45 20.77 13.17
C GLU A 210 -1.46 21.89 14.21
N ILE A 211 -0.31 22.49 14.49
CA ILE A 211 -0.19 23.61 15.42
C ILE A 211 -0.87 24.84 14.84
N LYS A 212 -0.64 25.14 13.56
CA LYS A 212 -1.28 26.26 12.88
C LYS A 212 -2.80 26.13 12.87
N ILE A 213 -3.32 24.96 12.49
CA ILE A 213 -4.77 24.68 12.51
C ILE A 213 -5.36 24.87 13.93
N SER A 214 -4.66 24.40 14.97
CA SER A 214 -5.10 24.55 16.36
C SER A 214 -5.19 26.03 16.79
N ASN A 215 -4.28 26.84 16.28
CA ASN A 215 -4.25 28.29 16.53
C ASN A 215 -5.16 29.10 15.58
N LYS A 216 -5.94 28.41 14.71
CA LYS A 216 -6.75 29.00 13.65
C LYS A 216 -5.94 29.87 12.68
N ASP A 217 -4.65 29.61 12.56
CA ASP A 217 -3.77 30.27 11.60
C ASP A 217 -3.74 29.48 10.29
N TYR A 218 -4.36 30.02 9.25
CA TYR A 218 -4.40 29.46 7.90
C TYR A 218 -3.48 30.20 6.93
N SER A 219 -2.51 30.99 7.42
CA SER A 219 -1.59 31.79 6.58
C SER A 219 -0.56 30.97 5.79
N PHE A 220 -0.54 29.66 5.94
CA PHE A 220 0.39 28.78 5.23
C PHE A 220 0.07 28.62 3.73
N ASP A 221 1.08 28.25 2.98
CA ASP A 221 0.96 27.94 1.56
C ASP A 221 0.52 26.47 1.37
N TYR A 222 -0.63 26.26 0.73
CA TYR A 222 -1.18 24.93 0.47
C TYR A 222 -0.26 24.07 -0.40
N SER A 223 0.52 24.65 -1.33
CA SER A 223 1.46 23.93 -2.20
C SER A 223 2.60 23.25 -1.43
N LYS A 224 2.92 23.74 -0.24
CA LYS A 224 3.96 23.21 0.66
C LYS A 224 3.45 22.16 1.62
N LEU A 225 2.13 21.96 1.71
CA LEU A 225 1.57 20.95 2.59
C LEU A 225 1.67 19.55 1.99
N PRO A 226 2.00 18.52 2.81
CA PRO A 226 1.87 17.14 2.38
C PRO A 226 0.42 16.84 1.96
N SER A 227 0.24 16.15 0.84
CA SER A 227 -1.09 15.82 0.30
C SER A 227 -1.96 15.05 1.31
N ARG A 228 -1.34 14.21 2.14
CA ARG A 228 -2.04 13.49 3.20
C ARG A 228 -2.56 14.42 4.30
N ALA A 229 -1.88 15.53 4.59
CA ALA A 229 -2.39 16.57 5.49
C ALA A 229 -3.57 17.32 4.85
N ILE A 230 -3.44 17.70 3.57
CA ILE A 230 -4.53 18.31 2.80
C ILE A 230 -5.76 17.39 2.82
N HIS A 231 -5.58 16.10 2.51
CA HIS A 231 -6.66 15.12 2.51
C HIS A 231 -7.32 14.96 3.88
N LYS A 232 -6.52 14.84 4.94
CA LYS A 232 -6.99 14.66 6.32
C LYS A 232 -7.77 15.86 6.85
N TYR A 233 -7.29 17.07 6.58
CA TYR A 233 -7.83 18.31 7.14
C TYR A 233 -8.76 19.08 6.18
N ARG A 234 -9.11 18.50 5.02
CA ARG A 234 -9.91 19.18 3.99
C ARG A 234 -11.18 19.85 4.53
N LYS A 235 -11.96 19.12 5.38
CA LYS A 235 -13.18 19.68 5.99
C LYS A 235 -12.91 20.90 6.89
N ALA A 236 -11.73 20.96 7.52
CA ALA A 236 -11.33 22.10 8.31
C ALA A 236 -10.93 23.28 7.42
N PHE A 237 -10.24 23.03 6.31
CA PHE A 237 -9.88 24.05 5.32
C PHE A 237 -11.12 24.61 4.62
N GLU A 238 -12.02 23.75 4.14
CA GLU A 238 -13.30 24.18 3.56
C GLU A 238 -14.12 25.05 4.52
N ARG A 239 -14.16 24.71 5.82
CA ARG A 239 -14.94 25.46 6.81
C ARG A 239 -14.31 26.78 7.21
N ASN A 240 -12.98 26.87 7.31
CA ASN A 240 -12.30 28.00 7.93
C ASN A 240 -11.50 28.87 6.94
N ASP A 241 -11.16 28.36 5.74
CA ASP A 241 -10.37 29.06 4.72
C ASP A 241 -10.80 28.68 3.29
N ASN A 242 -12.12 28.59 3.06
CA ASN A 242 -12.69 28.06 1.83
C ASN A 242 -12.21 28.82 0.58
N ALA A 243 -12.15 30.14 0.63
CA ALA A 243 -11.79 30.95 -0.53
C ALA A 243 -10.36 30.64 -1.03
N ARG A 244 -9.37 30.62 -0.13
CA ARG A 244 -7.98 30.33 -0.49
C ARG A 244 -7.78 28.86 -0.86
N PHE A 245 -8.45 27.96 -0.15
CA PHE A 245 -8.40 26.52 -0.43
C PHE A 245 -8.97 26.17 -1.81
N THR A 246 -10.12 26.76 -2.15
CA THR A 246 -10.73 26.60 -3.48
C THR A 246 -9.85 27.21 -4.57
N ALA A 247 -9.37 28.46 -4.40
CA ALA A 247 -8.50 29.11 -5.36
C ALA A 247 -7.20 28.32 -5.64
N TYR A 248 -6.61 27.71 -4.61
CA TYR A 248 -5.46 26.83 -4.76
C TYR A 248 -5.79 25.64 -5.66
N HIS A 249 -6.90 24.94 -5.42
CA HIS A 249 -7.30 23.79 -6.20
C HIS A 249 -7.75 24.13 -7.62
N ASP A 250 -8.39 25.27 -7.84
CA ASP A 250 -8.73 25.80 -9.17
C ASP A 250 -7.47 26.07 -10.00
N THR A 251 -6.48 26.72 -9.39
CA THR A 251 -5.21 27.00 -10.05
C THR A 251 -4.47 25.71 -10.39
N LEU A 252 -4.38 24.77 -9.45
CA LEU A 252 -3.76 23.47 -9.66
C LEU A 252 -4.48 22.69 -10.77
N HIS A 253 -5.80 22.72 -10.83
CA HIS A 253 -6.59 22.06 -11.86
C HIS A 253 -6.32 22.61 -13.27
N LYS A 254 -6.22 23.93 -13.41
CA LYS A 254 -5.85 24.57 -14.69
C LYS A 254 -4.47 24.10 -15.18
N VAL A 255 -3.50 24.00 -14.26
CA VAL A 255 -2.16 23.48 -14.59
C VAL A 255 -2.23 22.02 -15.03
N LEU A 256 -2.94 21.15 -14.26
CA LEU A 256 -2.96 19.70 -14.51
C LEU A 256 -3.78 19.30 -15.74
N VAL A 257 -4.87 20.02 -16.03
CA VAL A 257 -5.81 19.62 -17.10
C VAL A 257 -5.57 20.43 -18.38
N ARG A 258 -5.27 21.73 -18.26
CA ARG A 258 -5.11 22.62 -19.41
C ARG A 258 -3.67 22.90 -19.80
N GLY A 259 -2.69 22.43 -18.99
CA GLY A 259 -1.28 22.71 -19.21
C GLY A 259 -0.93 24.20 -19.10
N GLU A 260 -1.77 24.98 -18.39
CA GLU A 260 -1.54 26.41 -18.22
C GLU A 260 -0.26 26.65 -17.41
N LYS A 261 0.63 27.48 -17.92
CA LYS A 261 1.81 27.92 -17.18
C LYS A 261 1.34 28.89 -16.08
N CYS A 262 1.46 28.47 -14.83
CA CYS A 262 1.19 29.35 -13.70
C CYS A 262 2.46 30.11 -13.28
N ILE A 263 2.32 31.39 -12.92
CA ILE A 263 3.43 32.23 -12.41
C ILE A 263 3.93 31.69 -11.05
N ALA A 264 3.04 31.07 -10.27
CA ALA A 264 3.41 30.38 -9.04
C ALA A 264 3.64 28.88 -9.32
N ASP A 265 4.71 28.30 -8.76
CA ASP A 265 5.00 26.84 -8.80
C ASP A 265 3.95 26.09 -7.94
N VAL A 266 2.71 26.01 -8.44
CA VAL A 266 1.60 25.33 -7.75
C VAL A 266 1.69 23.86 -8.02
N LYS A 267 1.99 23.08 -6.98
CA LYS A 267 2.15 21.64 -7.05
C LYS A 267 1.49 20.95 -5.84
N ILE A 268 1.33 19.66 -5.96
CA ILE A 268 0.85 18.80 -4.87
C ILE A 268 1.74 17.57 -4.77
N ASN A 269 2.20 17.26 -3.57
CA ASN A 269 3.02 16.06 -3.32
C ASN A 269 2.12 14.90 -2.91
N THR A 270 1.93 13.92 -3.78
CA THR A 270 1.06 12.76 -3.56
C THR A 270 1.79 11.51 -3.07
N ALA A 271 3.09 11.57 -2.78
CA ALA A 271 3.91 10.40 -2.42
C ALA A 271 3.35 9.57 -1.24
N GLY A 272 2.57 10.16 -0.36
CA GLY A 272 1.95 9.47 0.78
C GLY A 272 0.48 9.08 0.60
N LEU A 273 -0.10 9.28 -0.60
CA LEU A 273 -1.49 8.91 -0.90
C LEU A 273 -1.55 7.60 -1.69
N TYR A 274 -2.53 6.78 -1.34
CA TYR A 274 -2.91 5.60 -2.10
C TYR A 274 -4.13 5.90 -2.98
N PRO A 275 -4.33 5.19 -4.10
CA PRO A 275 -5.51 5.36 -4.94
C PRO A 275 -6.82 5.29 -4.15
N TYR A 276 -6.95 4.37 -3.20
CA TYR A 276 -8.15 4.25 -2.37
C TYR A 276 -8.38 5.44 -1.43
N ASP A 277 -7.34 6.13 -0.96
CA ASP A 277 -7.50 7.33 -0.13
C ASP A 277 -8.33 8.39 -0.88
N VAL A 278 -8.17 8.46 -2.19
CA VAL A 278 -8.81 9.45 -3.06
C VAL A 278 -10.20 8.98 -3.52
N VAL A 279 -10.36 7.70 -3.81
CA VAL A 279 -11.63 7.11 -4.30
C VAL A 279 -12.65 6.86 -3.18
N LYS A 280 -12.20 6.40 -2.01
CA LYS A 280 -13.04 6.08 -0.85
C LYS A 280 -14.03 7.20 -0.46
N PRO A 281 -13.66 8.49 -0.38
CA PRO A 281 -14.61 9.55 -0.07
C PRO A 281 -15.78 9.63 -1.05
N ILE A 282 -15.53 9.38 -2.34
CA ILE A 282 -16.57 9.42 -3.37
C ILE A 282 -17.52 8.24 -3.22
N LEU A 283 -16.99 7.04 -2.96
CA LEU A 283 -17.80 5.83 -2.77
C LEU A 283 -18.70 5.92 -1.54
N ARG A 284 -18.19 6.46 -0.42
CA ARG A 284 -18.91 6.45 0.88
C ARG A 284 -19.92 7.57 1.05
N VAL A 285 -19.60 8.78 0.61
CA VAL A 285 -20.44 9.97 0.85
C VAL A 285 -21.46 10.18 -0.26
N GLY A 286 -21.27 9.54 -1.40
CA GLY A 286 -22.23 9.64 -2.50
C GLY A 286 -22.39 11.06 -3.04
N ASN A 287 -23.62 11.57 -3.11
CA ASN A 287 -23.94 12.85 -3.73
C ASN A 287 -23.68 14.08 -2.82
N SER A 288 -23.25 13.86 -1.56
CA SER A 288 -23.07 14.94 -0.57
C SER A 288 -21.66 15.53 -0.53
N ILE A 289 -20.82 15.28 -1.55
CA ILE A 289 -19.47 15.87 -1.62
C ILE A 289 -19.56 17.28 -2.20
N SER A 290 -18.89 18.26 -1.55
CA SER A 290 -18.79 19.63 -2.05
C SER A 290 -18.01 19.69 -3.38
N GLU A 291 -18.29 20.70 -4.21
CA GLU A 291 -17.55 20.89 -5.48
C GLU A 291 -16.06 21.11 -5.23
N THR A 292 -15.68 21.84 -4.18
CA THR A 292 -14.28 22.01 -3.77
C THR A 292 -13.63 20.67 -3.41
N SER A 293 -14.32 19.79 -2.69
CA SER A 293 -13.83 18.44 -2.39
C SER A 293 -13.71 17.56 -3.64
N LYS A 294 -14.65 17.64 -4.59
CA LYS A 294 -14.55 16.92 -5.88
C LYS A 294 -13.32 17.36 -6.65
N LEU A 295 -13.10 18.66 -6.75
CA LEU A 295 -11.95 19.27 -7.40
C LEU A 295 -10.63 18.86 -6.74
N GLN A 296 -10.58 18.90 -5.41
CA GLN A 296 -9.40 18.44 -4.66
C GLN A 296 -9.08 16.98 -4.95
N LEU A 297 -10.08 16.09 -4.91
CA LEU A 297 -9.89 14.66 -5.14
C LEU A 297 -9.45 14.39 -6.59
N ASP A 298 -10.01 15.09 -7.58
CA ASP A 298 -9.60 14.99 -8.97
C ASP A 298 -8.14 15.42 -9.16
N ASN A 299 -7.73 16.55 -8.57
CA ASN A 299 -6.34 17.01 -8.61
C ASN A 299 -5.38 16.03 -7.92
N GLN A 300 -5.75 15.46 -6.79
CA GLN A 300 -4.95 14.46 -6.09
C GLN A 300 -4.80 13.19 -6.94
N TRP A 301 -5.86 12.72 -7.58
CA TRP A 301 -5.86 11.56 -8.46
C TRP A 301 -4.94 11.75 -9.68
N ARG A 302 -5.08 12.88 -10.37
CA ARG A 302 -4.25 13.22 -11.54
C ARG A 302 -2.77 13.35 -11.20
N SER A 303 -2.47 13.78 -9.97
CA SER A 303 -1.10 13.94 -9.48
C SER A 303 -0.51 12.67 -8.86
N LEU A 304 -1.24 11.55 -8.76
CA LEU A 304 -0.66 10.28 -8.33
C LEU A 304 0.43 9.86 -9.32
N ARG A 305 1.57 9.40 -8.78
CA ARG A 305 2.68 8.90 -9.61
C ARG A 305 2.17 7.85 -10.60
N ASN A 306 2.60 7.96 -11.84
CA ASN A 306 2.35 6.95 -12.86
C ASN A 306 3.47 5.90 -12.81
N TYR A 307 3.16 4.70 -12.33
CA TYR A 307 4.11 3.59 -12.23
C TYR A 307 4.25 2.81 -13.55
N PHE A 308 3.56 3.22 -14.61
CA PHE A 308 3.71 2.69 -15.97
C PHE A 308 4.61 3.57 -16.85
N GLU A 309 4.98 4.78 -16.40
CA GLU A 309 5.94 5.65 -17.09
C GLU A 309 7.38 5.13 -16.94
N GLY A 310 8.11 5.08 -18.05
CA GLY A 310 9.53 4.71 -18.04
C GLY A 310 9.81 3.21 -18.11
N THR A 311 8.79 2.36 -18.07
CA THR A 311 8.96 0.94 -18.39
C THR A 311 9.16 0.78 -19.89
N SER A 312 10.24 0.09 -20.30
CA SER A 312 10.53 -0.18 -21.71
C SER A 312 9.50 -1.19 -22.25
N GLY A 313 8.54 -0.71 -23.05
CA GLY A 313 7.54 -1.55 -23.71
C GLY A 313 6.17 -0.89 -23.87
N ASN A 314 5.38 -1.38 -24.79
CA ASN A 314 3.98 -0.98 -24.96
C ASN A 314 3.10 -1.82 -24.02
N HIS A 315 3.27 -1.58 -22.71
CA HIS A 315 2.61 -2.40 -21.69
C HIS A 315 1.11 -2.21 -21.71
N SER A 316 0.42 -3.19 -22.25
CA SER A 316 -1.03 -3.28 -22.21
C SER A 316 -1.47 -4.20 -21.06
N TRP A 317 -2.16 -3.64 -20.08
CA TRP A 317 -2.68 -4.36 -18.92
C TRP A 317 -4.20 -4.32 -18.93
N LEU A 318 -4.84 -5.33 -18.37
CA LEU A 318 -6.27 -5.35 -18.22
C LEU A 318 -6.63 -5.67 -16.77
N ALA A 319 -7.29 -4.73 -16.11
CA ALA A 319 -7.76 -4.92 -14.74
C ALA A 319 -9.10 -5.65 -14.71
N VAL A 320 -9.21 -6.65 -13.86
CA VAL A 320 -10.44 -7.35 -13.50
C VAL A 320 -10.76 -7.05 -12.06
N VAL A 321 -11.89 -6.41 -11.81
CA VAL A 321 -12.27 -5.90 -10.50
C VAL A 321 -13.36 -6.79 -9.92
N ASP A 322 -13.05 -7.41 -8.79
CA ASP A 322 -14.01 -8.19 -8.03
C ASP A 322 -15.00 -7.28 -7.31
N THR A 323 -16.27 -7.51 -7.57
CA THR A 323 -17.39 -6.75 -7.03
C THR A 323 -18.36 -7.65 -6.22
N SER A 324 -17.91 -8.85 -5.84
CA SER A 324 -18.67 -9.79 -5.02
C SER A 324 -19.00 -9.23 -3.63
N GLY A 325 -19.99 -9.82 -2.97
CA GLY A 325 -20.46 -9.37 -1.65
C GLY A 325 -19.38 -9.42 -0.56
N SER A 326 -18.45 -10.36 -0.65
CA SER A 326 -17.32 -10.51 0.28
C SER A 326 -16.35 -9.30 0.27
N MET A 327 -16.30 -8.57 -0.87
CA MET A 327 -15.48 -7.36 -1.01
C MET A 327 -15.95 -6.17 -0.17
N PHE A 328 -17.19 -6.21 0.34
CA PHE A 328 -17.76 -5.17 1.22
C PHE A 328 -17.52 -5.41 2.71
N ASP A 329 -16.55 -6.18 3.05
CA ASP A 329 -16.25 -6.76 4.36
C ASP A 329 -16.24 -5.78 5.57
N VAL A 330 -15.89 -4.51 5.40
CA VAL A 330 -15.94 -3.44 6.42
C VAL A 330 -16.59 -2.15 5.90
N TRP A 331 -17.48 -2.30 4.94
CA TRP A 331 -18.22 -1.17 4.38
C TRP A 331 -18.96 -0.40 5.49
N GLY A 332 -18.84 0.93 5.48
CA GLY A 332 -19.46 1.79 6.48
C GLY A 332 -18.63 2.04 7.75
N THR A 333 -17.49 1.38 7.94
CA THR A 333 -16.59 1.62 9.08
C THR A 333 -15.61 2.75 8.76
N ASP A 334 -15.71 3.90 9.42
CA ASP A 334 -14.99 5.14 9.08
C ASP A 334 -13.47 5.00 8.99
N ASN A 335 -12.86 4.25 9.89
CA ASN A 335 -11.39 4.15 10.01
C ASN A 335 -10.79 2.96 9.25
N GLN A 336 -11.59 2.13 8.58
CA GLN A 336 -11.11 0.96 7.85
C GLN A 336 -11.32 1.14 6.35
N VAL A 337 -10.58 0.37 5.56
CA VAL A 337 -10.67 0.35 4.09
C VAL A 337 -11.28 -0.99 3.70
N ALA A 338 -12.38 -0.95 2.96
CA ALA A 338 -13.02 -2.14 2.43
C ALA A 338 -12.25 -2.65 1.19
N SER A 339 -12.28 -3.95 0.96
CA SER A 339 -11.60 -4.58 -0.18
C SER A 339 -12.10 -4.00 -1.51
N ILE A 340 -13.39 -3.69 -1.63
CA ILE A 340 -13.99 -3.06 -2.82
C ILE A 340 -13.41 -1.66 -3.10
N GLU A 341 -13.09 -0.87 -2.07
CA GLU A 341 -12.49 0.46 -2.24
C GLU A 341 -11.09 0.37 -2.84
N VAL A 342 -10.34 -0.65 -2.43
CA VAL A 342 -9.02 -0.96 -3.00
C VAL A 342 -9.17 -1.43 -4.43
N ALA A 343 -10.08 -2.38 -4.70
CA ALA A 343 -10.25 -3.00 -6.01
C ALA A 343 -10.70 -1.98 -7.07
N ILE A 344 -11.72 -1.17 -6.79
CA ILE A 344 -12.17 -0.11 -7.71
C ILE A 344 -11.05 0.91 -7.96
N SER A 345 -10.34 1.33 -6.92
CA SER A 345 -9.29 2.34 -7.06
C SER A 345 -8.09 1.85 -7.86
N LEU A 346 -7.64 0.62 -7.65
CA LEU A 346 -6.54 0.02 -8.41
C LEU A 346 -6.98 -0.33 -9.83
N GLY A 347 -8.21 -0.83 -10.03
CA GLY A 347 -8.76 -1.09 -11.35
C GLY A 347 -8.82 0.16 -12.21
N LEU A 348 -9.37 1.26 -11.67
CA LEU A 348 -9.38 2.56 -12.35
C LEU A 348 -7.97 3.11 -12.58
N TYR A 349 -7.07 2.94 -11.61
CA TYR A 349 -5.67 3.34 -11.74
C TYR A 349 -4.97 2.64 -12.92
N VAL A 350 -5.14 1.32 -13.05
CA VAL A 350 -4.60 0.53 -14.17
C VAL A 350 -5.24 0.98 -15.49
N ALA A 351 -6.57 1.06 -15.55
CA ALA A 351 -7.30 1.39 -16.76
C ALA A 351 -6.85 2.73 -17.37
N GLU A 352 -6.75 3.79 -16.56
CA GLU A 352 -6.38 5.12 -17.04
C GLU A 352 -4.91 5.28 -17.44
N ARG A 353 -4.02 4.54 -16.76
CA ARG A 353 -2.56 4.63 -16.99
C ARG A 353 -2.04 3.58 -17.94
N ASN A 354 -2.94 2.76 -18.44
CA ASN A 354 -2.68 1.73 -19.43
C ASN A 354 -2.40 2.34 -20.82
N ASN A 355 -1.79 1.53 -21.67
CA ASN A 355 -1.55 1.85 -23.09
C ASN A 355 -2.33 0.88 -24.01
N GLY A 356 -2.36 1.18 -25.29
CA GLY A 356 -2.97 0.32 -26.30
C GLY A 356 -4.50 0.35 -26.29
N ILE A 357 -5.09 -0.65 -26.94
CA ILE A 357 -6.55 -0.73 -27.18
C ILE A 357 -7.39 -0.95 -25.90
N PHE A 358 -6.77 -1.43 -24.84
CA PHE A 358 -7.43 -1.63 -23.53
C PHE A 358 -7.30 -0.44 -22.58
N LYS A 359 -6.76 0.70 -23.07
CA LYS A 359 -6.72 1.93 -22.28
C LYS A 359 -8.15 2.34 -21.89
N ASN A 360 -8.31 2.82 -20.66
CA ASN A 360 -9.60 3.23 -20.09
C ASN A 360 -10.64 2.10 -19.96
N GLN A 361 -10.20 0.86 -20.05
CA GLN A 361 -11.07 -0.30 -19.90
C GLN A 361 -10.68 -1.15 -18.70
N MET A 362 -11.69 -1.69 -18.03
CA MET A 362 -11.57 -2.73 -17.01
C MET A 362 -12.72 -3.72 -17.17
N ILE A 363 -12.62 -4.86 -16.50
CA ILE A 363 -13.65 -5.90 -16.52
C ILE A 363 -14.23 -6.06 -15.11
N THR A 364 -15.54 -6.21 -14.99
CA THR A 364 -16.18 -6.70 -13.77
C THR A 364 -15.94 -8.18 -13.61
N PHE A 365 -15.56 -8.61 -12.41
CA PHE A 365 -15.41 -10.02 -12.11
C PHE A 365 -16.75 -10.58 -11.64
N SER A 366 -17.45 -11.28 -12.52
CA SER A 366 -18.78 -11.80 -12.30
C SER A 366 -19.03 -13.05 -13.17
N GLN A 367 -20.11 -13.78 -12.95
CA GLN A 367 -20.53 -14.91 -13.81
C GLN A 367 -20.70 -14.49 -15.28
N ARG A 368 -21.04 -13.23 -15.53
CA ARG A 368 -21.14 -12.64 -16.87
C ARG A 368 -20.28 -11.38 -16.90
N PRO A 369 -18.95 -11.54 -17.01
CA PRO A 369 -18.04 -10.40 -16.99
C PRO A 369 -18.34 -9.47 -18.16
N THR A 370 -18.22 -8.17 -17.90
CA THR A 370 -18.45 -7.12 -18.92
C THR A 370 -17.33 -6.10 -18.86
N PHE A 371 -17.02 -5.52 -20.03
CA PHE A 371 -16.14 -4.37 -20.08
C PHE A 371 -16.83 -3.13 -19.51
N ILE A 372 -16.11 -2.39 -18.68
CA ILE A 372 -16.46 -1.04 -18.25
C ILE A 372 -15.45 -0.10 -18.90
N THR A 373 -15.96 0.90 -19.62
CA THR A 373 -15.14 1.94 -20.25
C THR A 373 -15.34 3.24 -19.49
N VAL A 374 -14.25 3.93 -19.17
CA VAL A 374 -14.26 5.27 -18.56
C VAL A 374 -13.79 6.30 -19.59
N ASP A 375 -14.39 7.49 -19.59
CA ASP A 375 -13.99 8.57 -20.49
C ASP A 375 -12.86 9.41 -19.84
N ASP A 376 -11.79 9.68 -20.56
CA ASP A 376 -10.69 10.54 -20.12
C ASP A 376 -11.15 11.94 -19.69
N LYS A 377 -12.23 12.44 -20.31
CA LYS A 377 -12.79 13.78 -20.04
C LYS A 377 -13.59 13.85 -18.74
N TRP A 378 -14.03 12.71 -18.22
CA TRP A 378 -14.79 12.69 -16.98
C TRP A 378 -13.92 13.08 -15.78
N SER A 379 -14.57 13.74 -14.81
CA SER A 379 -13.94 13.94 -13.50
C SER A 379 -13.76 12.60 -12.77
N LEU A 380 -12.85 12.54 -11.80
CA LEU A 380 -12.73 11.35 -10.95
C LEU A 380 -14.07 10.97 -10.32
N TYR A 381 -14.86 11.96 -9.90
CA TYR A 381 -16.17 11.73 -9.31
C TYR A 381 -17.09 10.96 -10.26
N ASP A 382 -17.17 11.40 -11.53
CA ASP A 382 -18.04 10.78 -12.54
C ASP A 382 -17.56 9.36 -12.89
N LYS A 383 -16.24 9.16 -13.04
CA LYS A 383 -15.63 7.84 -13.29
C LYS A 383 -15.96 6.84 -12.18
N VAL A 384 -15.75 7.24 -10.93
CA VAL A 384 -16.03 6.39 -9.76
C VAL A 384 -17.52 6.08 -9.63
N LYS A 385 -18.40 7.06 -9.91
CA LYS A 385 -19.86 6.85 -9.93
C LYS A 385 -20.28 5.92 -11.04
N HIS A 386 -19.72 6.05 -12.25
CA HIS A 386 -20.00 5.16 -13.37
C HIS A 386 -19.63 3.71 -13.02
N ILE A 387 -18.44 3.47 -12.47
CA ILE A 387 -17.99 2.15 -12.03
C ILE A 387 -18.91 1.62 -10.91
N ALA A 388 -19.23 2.43 -9.92
CA ALA A 388 -20.07 2.04 -8.78
C ALA A 388 -21.51 1.67 -9.19
N ASN A 389 -22.00 2.19 -10.31
CA ASN A 389 -23.32 1.89 -10.85
C ASN A 389 -23.31 0.77 -11.91
N ALA A 390 -22.16 0.19 -12.23
CA ALA A 390 -22.07 -0.95 -13.13
C ALA A 390 -22.80 -2.17 -12.55
N ASN A 391 -23.15 -3.12 -13.41
CA ASN A 391 -23.88 -4.31 -13.00
C ASN A 391 -22.95 -5.26 -12.21
N TRP A 392 -23.10 -5.30 -10.89
CA TRP A 392 -22.28 -6.08 -9.98
C TRP A 392 -22.99 -7.40 -9.65
N ALA A 393 -22.65 -8.47 -10.38
CA ALA A 393 -23.15 -9.81 -10.11
C ALA A 393 -22.23 -10.55 -9.11
N MET A 394 -22.78 -11.50 -8.35
CA MET A 394 -22.14 -12.03 -7.14
C MET A 394 -21.15 -13.19 -7.35
N ASN A 395 -20.84 -13.62 -8.57
CA ASN A 395 -20.00 -14.80 -8.83
C ASN A 395 -18.66 -14.40 -9.42
N THR A 396 -17.61 -15.18 -9.11
CA THR A 396 -16.19 -14.91 -9.47
C THR A 396 -15.66 -16.01 -10.40
N ASP A 397 -16.13 -16.03 -11.67
CA ASP A 397 -15.74 -17.03 -12.67
C ASP A 397 -14.50 -16.57 -13.47
N LEU A 398 -13.36 -17.17 -13.14
CA LEU A 398 -12.07 -16.88 -13.77
C LEU A 398 -12.06 -17.26 -15.26
N GLU A 399 -12.62 -18.40 -15.63
CA GLU A 399 -12.67 -18.87 -17.00
C GLU A 399 -13.51 -17.95 -17.89
N ALA A 400 -14.63 -17.44 -17.36
CA ALA A 400 -15.50 -16.52 -18.09
C ALA A 400 -14.78 -15.21 -18.45
N VAL A 401 -13.92 -14.69 -17.57
CA VAL A 401 -13.09 -13.49 -17.84
C VAL A 401 -12.14 -13.73 -19.02
N PHE A 402 -11.39 -14.83 -18.99
CA PHE A 402 -10.44 -15.14 -20.07
C PHE A 402 -11.14 -15.43 -21.39
N ASN A 403 -12.27 -16.13 -21.35
CA ASN A 403 -13.10 -16.36 -22.55
C ASN A 403 -13.65 -15.04 -23.11
N LEU A 404 -14.06 -14.07 -22.27
CA LEU A 404 -14.51 -12.74 -22.71
C LEU A 404 -13.41 -12.03 -23.50
N VAL A 405 -12.19 -11.96 -22.94
CA VAL A 405 -11.06 -11.29 -23.60
C VAL A 405 -10.68 -11.99 -24.89
N LEU A 406 -10.56 -13.32 -24.89
CA LEU A 406 -10.21 -14.10 -26.07
C LEU A 406 -11.27 -13.98 -27.17
N ASN A 407 -12.54 -14.10 -26.83
CA ASN A 407 -13.65 -13.97 -27.81
C ASN A 407 -13.71 -12.56 -28.40
N ALA A 408 -13.47 -11.52 -27.60
CA ALA A 408 -13.40 -10.14 -28.08
C ALA A 408 -12.24 -9.98 -29.08
N ALA A 409 -11.06 -10.54 -28.75
CA ALA A 409 -9.88 -10.49 -29.60
C ALA A 409 -10.10 -11.22 -30.94
N VAL A 410 -10.61 -12.44 -30.91
CA VAL A 410 -10.92 -13.24 -32.12
C VAL A 410 -11.97 -12.55 -32.98
N LYS A 411 -13.07 -12.06 -32.37
CA LYS A 411 -14.16 -11.41 -33.09
C LYS A 411 -13.73 -10.10 -33.78
N ALA A 412 -12.86 -9.34 -33.12
CA ALA A 412 -12.35 -8.07 -33.64
C ALA A 412 -11.07 -8.21 -34.48
N ASN A 413 -10.55 -9.43 -34.67
CA ASN A 413 -9.26 -9.73 -35.32
C ASN A 413 -8.12 -8.87 -34.74
N ILE A 414 -8.03 -8.78 -33.42
CA ILE A 414 -7.02 -8.00 -32.74
C ILE A 414 -5.63 -8.61 -33.00
N PRO A 415 -4.62 -7.84 -33.44
CA PRO A 415 -3.27 -8.33 -33.60
C PRO A 415 -2.71 -8.90 -32.28
N ALA A 416 -1.88 -9.95 -32.36
CA ALA A 416 -1.35 -10.61 -31.18
C ALA A 416 -0.50 -9.68 -30.30
N GLU A 417 0.16 -8.70 -30.91
CA GLU A 417 0.96 -7.65 -30.25
C GLU A 417 0.14 -6.61 -29.51
N GLU A 418 -1.16 -6.49 -29.81
CA GLU A 418 -2.08 -5.58 -29.12
C GLU A 418 -2.83 -6.26 -27.97
N MET A 419 -2.64 -7.57 -27.78
CA MET A 419 -3.23 -8.29 -26.66
C MET A 419 -2.61 -7.82 -25.33
N PRO A 420 -3.35 -7.91 -24.20
CA PRO A 420 -2.79 -7.51 -22.91
C PRO A 420 -1.62 -8.43 -22.53
N GLU A 421 -0.51 -7.83 -22.10
CA GLU A 421 0.63 -8.58 -21.56
C GLU A 421 0.31 -9.22 -20.21
N ALA A 422 -0.57 -8.56 -19.43
CA ALA A 422 -1.01 -9.03 -18.13
C ALA A 422 -2.49 -8.76 -17.88
N ILE A 423 -3.15 -9.72 -17.21
CA ILE A 423 -4.48 -9.56 -16.63
C ILE A 423 -4.30 -9.52 -15.11
N VAL A 424 -4.75 -8.43 -14.49
CA VAL A 424 -4.66 -8.19 -13.05
C VAL A 424 -6.02 -8.42 -12.42
N ILE A 425 -6.15 -9.48 -11.64
CA ILE A 425 -7.38 -9.82 -10.92
C ILE A 425 -7.27 -9.30 -9.50
N ILE A 426 -8.06 -8.28 -9.19
CA ILE A 426 -8.09 -7.60 -7.89
C ILE A 426 -9.30 -8.11 -7.12
N SER A 427 -9.06 -9.00 -6.15
CA SER A 427 -10.09 -9.78 -5.45
C SER A 427 -9.68 -10.04 -4.00
N ASP A 428 -10.57 -10.63 -3.22
CA ASP A 428 -10.27 -11.23 -1.90
C ASP A 428 -9.82 -12.71 -2.00
N MET A 429 -9.56 -13.19 -3.21
CA MET A 429 -9.08 -14.55 -3.54
C MET A 429 -10.10 -15.68 -3.30
N GLN A 430 -11.39 -15.37 -3.14
CA GLN A 430 -12.45 -16.36 -2.96
C GLN A 430 -13.14 -16.67 -4.29
N PHE A 431 -12.40 -17.34 -5.19
CA PHE A 431 -12.89 -17.66 -6.53
C PHE A 431 -13.89 -18.81 -6.53
N ASP A 432 -14.87 -18.75 -7.43
CA ASP A 432 -15.81 -19.83 -7.69
C ASP A 432 -15.13 -21.01 -8.38
N GLN A 433 -15.70 -22.19 -8.21
CA GLN A 433 -15.23 -23.38 -8.91
C GLN A 433 -15.36 -23.15 -10.44
N CYS A 434 -14.23 -22.92 -11.09
CA CYS A 434 -14.15 -23.06 -12.54
C CYS A 434 -14.33 -24.54 -12.85
N THR A 435 -14.80 -24.94 -14.02
CA THR A 435 -14.96 -26.32 -14.47
C THR A 435 -14.33 -27.43 -13.61
N TYR A 436 -14.80 -28.66 -13.69
CA TYR A 436 -14.34 -29.85 -12.91
C TYR A 436 -12.83 -30.19 -13.04
N ASN A 437 -12.05 -29.35 -13.73
CA ASN A 437 -10.63 -29.60 -13.99
C ASN A 437 -9.74 -28.85 -12.98
N ARG A 438 -8.83 -29.60 -12.32
CA ARG A 438 -7.88 -29.06 -11.33
C ARG A 438 -6.85 -28.09 -11.93
N ASP A 439 -6.64 -28.07 -13.24
CA ASP A 439 -5.72 -27.15 -13.93
C ASP A 439 -6.47 -26.17 -14.83
N CYS A 440 -7.27 -25.31 -14.22
CA CYS A 440 -7.99 -24.23 -14.90
C CYS A 440 -7.04 -23.32 -15.71
N LEU A 441 -5.87 -23.02 -15.17
CA LEU A 441 -4.88 -22.14 -15.84
C LEU A 441 -4.24 -22.81 -17.07
N GLY A 442 -3.96 -24.12 -17.01
CA GLY A 442 -3.48 -24.88 -18.17
C GLY A 442 -4.51 -24.93 -19.29
N MET A 443 -5.77 -25.13 -18.95
CA MET A 443 -6.86 -25.12 -19.91
C MET A 443 -7.01 -23.73 -20.58
N ILE A 444 -6.95 -22.65 -19.82
CA ILE A 444 -7.01 -21.28 -20.34
C ILE A 444 -5.86 -21.05 -21.33
N ARG A 445 -4.62 -21.41 -20.96
CA ARG A 445 -3.46 -21.30 -21.85
C ARG A 445 -3.66 -22.05 -23.15
N GLY A 446 -4.12 -23.28 -23.09
CA GLY A 446 -4.42 -24.07 -24.30
C GLY A 446 -5.44 -23.41 -25.22
N LYS A 447 -6.47 -22.75 -24.68
CA LYS A 447 -7.46 -21.99 -25.49
C LYS A 447 -6.83 -20.80 -26.23
N TYR A 448 -5.96 -20.04 -25.55
CA TYR A 448 -5.26 -18.90 -26.16
C TYR A 448 -4.32 -19.36 -27.27
N GLU A 449 -3.51 -20.40 -27.01
CA GLU A 449 -2.59 -20.99 -27.97
C GLU A 449 -3.32 -21.55 -29.20
N ALA A 450 -4.44 -22.24 -28.99
CA ALA A 450 -5.29 -22.75 -30.08
C ALA A 450 -5.88 -21.63 -30.96
N ALA A 451 -6.09 -20.46 -30.40
CA ALA A 451 -6.57 -19.27 -31.11
C ALA A 451 -5.43 -18.41 -31.71
N GLY A 452 -4.16 -18.84 -31.57
CA GLY A 452 -3.00 -18.12 -32.10
C GLY A 452 -2.51 -16.95 -31.23
N TYR A 453 -2.96 -16.88 -29.98
CA TYR A 453 -2.56 -15.82 -29.04
C TYR A 453 -1.68 -16.36 -27.92
N LYS A 454 -0.76 -15.53 -27.46
CA LYS A 454 -0.05 -15.79 -26.21
C LYS A 454 -0.97 -15.50 -25.02
N CYS A 455 -1.06 -16.46 -24.08
CA CYS A 455 -1.83 -16.22 -22.87
C CYS A 455 -1.18 -15.08 -22.05
N PRO A 456 -1.95 -14.05 -21.62
CA PRO A 456 -1.45 -12.99 -20.76
C PRO A 456 -0.88 -13.53 -19.45
N LYS A 457 0.11 -12.84 -18.87
CA LYS A 457 0.57 -13.09 -17.50
C LYS A 457 -0.60 -12.85 -16.54
N LEU A 458 -0.78 -13.74 -15.57
CA LEU A 458 -1.86 -13.63 -14.60
C LEU A 458 -1.34 -13.09 -13.27
N VAL A 459 -1.89 -11.97 -12.86
CA VAL A 459 -1.56 -11.32 -11.59
C VAL A 459 -2.74 -11.43 -10.65
N PHE A 460 -2.60 -12.21 -9.60
CA PHE A 460 -3.55 -12.28 -8.50
C PHE A 460 -3.21 -11.20 -7.47
N TRP A 461 -4.06 -10.19 -7.37
CA TRP A 461 -3.88 -9.08 -6.43
C TRP A 461 -4.88 -9.20 -5.29
N ASN A 462 -4.39 -9.66 -4.12
CA ASN A 462 -5.21 -9.74 -2.92
C ASN A 462 -5.43 -8.35 -2.33
N ALA A 463 -6.67 -7.87 -2.37
CA ALA A 463 -7.11 -6.59 -1.81
C ALA A 463 -7.74 -6.75 -0.40
N SER A 464 -7.93 -7.98 0.08
CA SER A 464 -8.64 -8.28 1.32
C SER A 464 -7.72 -8.19 2.53
N ALA A 465 -8.23 -7.60 3.60
CA ALA A 465 -7.60 -7.62 4.93
C ALA A 465 -8.04 -8.83 5.78
N ARG A 466 -8.44 -9.94 5.16
CA ARG A 466 -8.67 -11.22 5.84
C ARG A 466 -7.36 -12.01 5.86
N ALA A 467 -6.87 -12.34 7.06
CA ALA A 467 -5.69 -13.18 7.22
C ALA A 467 -6.02 -14.65 6.87
N ASN A 468 -5.00 -15.39 6.44
CA ASN A 468 -5.08 -16.82 6.12
C ASN A 468 -6.04 -17.19 4.97
N CYS A 469 -6.16 -16.34 3.96
CA CYS A 469 -6.84 -16.71 2.73
C CYS A 469 -6.10 -17.85 2.02
N SER A 470 -6.86 -18.76 1.39
CA SER A 470 -6.29 -19.77 0.50
C SER A 470 -5.51 -19.13 -0.66
N LYS A 471 -4.49 -19.83 -1.16
CA LYS A 471 -3.64 -19.36 -2.24
C LYS A 471 -4.09 -19.96 -3.57
N PRO A 472 -4.30 -19.15 -4.63
CA PRO A 472 -4.67 -19.70 -5.94
C PRO A 472 -3.54 -20.46 -6.62
N ILE A 473 -2.30 -20.21 -6.22
CA ILE A 473 -1.08 -20.79 -6.84
C ILE A 473 0.04 -21.00 -5.80
N THR A 474 1.01 -21.84 -6.15
CA THR A 474 2.25 -22.07 -5.39
C THR A 474 3.38 -21.15 -5.86
N ARG A 475 4.50 -21.11 -5.10
CA ARG A 475 5.64 -20.22 -5.30
C ARG A 475 6.32 -20.32 -6.67
N ASP A 476 6.29 -21.49 -7.27
CA ASP A 476 7.00 -21.89 -8.50
C ASP A 476 6.15 -21.77 -9.78
N LYS A 477 4.85 -21.43 -9.67
CA LYS A 477 3.95 -21.39 -10.85
C LYS A 477 4.38 -20.28 -11.81
N THR A 478 4.97 -20.65 -12.92
CA THR A 478 5.46 -19.71 -13.96
C THR A 478 4.32 -18.98 -14.68
N GLY A 479 4.57 -17.74 -15.08
CA GLY A 479 3.59 -16.88 -15.77
C GLY A 479 2.45 -16.42 -14.88
N THR A 480 2.60 -16.56 -13.56
CA THR A 480 1.65 -16.09 -12.57
C THR A 480 2.37 -15.33 -11.46
N ILE A 481 1.74 -14.33 -10.90
CA ILE A 481 2.29 -13.51 -9.80
C ILE A 481 1.25 -13.39 -8.70
N LEU A 482 1.70 -13.40 -7.45
CA LEU A 482 0.90 -13.08 -6.26
C LEU A 482 1.32 -11.73 -5.72
N VAL A 483 0.35 -10.85 -5.57
CA VAL A 483 0.53 -9.52 -4.99
C VAL A 483 -0.49 -9.35 -3.87
N GLY A 484 -0.08 -8.70 -2.79
CA GLY A 484 -0.99 -8.31 -1.73
C GLY A 484 -0.84 -6.84 -1.37
N GLY A 485 -1.94 -6.18 -0.98
CA GLY A 485 -1.90 -4.80 -0.51
C GLY A 485 -2.65 -3.80 -1.37
N CYS A 486 -2.39 -2.52 -1.10
CA CYS A 486 -3.20 -1.42 -1.65
C CYS A 486 -2.39 -0.42 -2.48
N LYS A 487 -1.10 -0.67 -2.70
CA LYS A 487 -0.20 0.30 -3.32
C LYS A 487 0.19 -0.12 -4.73
N PRO A 488 0.05 0.76 -5.74
CA PRO A 488 0.36 0.43 -7.13
C PRO A 488 1.85 0.38 -7.44
N GLY A 489 2.75 0.72 -6.51
CA GLY A 489 4.20 0.81 -6.77
C GLY A 489 4.89 -0.48 -7.19
N MET A 490 4.20 -1.61 -7.15
CA MET A 490 4.72 -2.92 -7.53
C MET A 490 4.55 -3.26 -9.02
N PHE A 491 3.83 -2.45 -9.79
CA PHE A 491 3.55 -2.77 -11.20
C PHE A 491 4.82 -2.90 -12.05
N GLU A 492 5.85 -2.10 -11.77
CA GLU A 492 7.13 -2.17 -12.48
C GLU A 492 7.80 -3.55 -12.34
N GLN A 493 7.81 -4.10 -11.12
CA GLN A 493 8.46 -5.39 -10.84
C GLN A 493 7.63 -6.60 -11.30
N VAL A 494 6.29 -6.48 -11.31
CA VAL A 494 5.39 -7.55 -11.72
C VAL A 494 5.67 -8.03 -13.15
N LEU A 495 5.97 -7.13 -14.07
CA LEU A 495 6.25 -7.50 -15.47
C LEU A 495 7.53 -8.30 -15.62
N ALA A 496 8.58 -7.94 -14.90
CA ALA A 496 9.88 -8.62 -14.97
C ALA A 496 9.86 -10.01 -14.33
N ALA A 497 9.05 -10.21 -13.30
CA ALA A 497 9.00 -11.43 -12.52
C ALA A 497 8.47 -12.65 -13.31
N LYS A 498 9.04 -13.83 -13.03
CA LYS A 498 8.68 -15.10 -13.70
C LYS A 498 7.73 -15.96 -12.88
N SER A 499 7.78 -15.86 -11.57
CA SER A 499 6.99 -16.62 -10.60
C SER A 499 6.73 -15.78 -9.35
N PRO A 500 5.82 -16.17 -8.44
CA PRO A 500 5.61 -15.47 -7.17
C PRO A 500 6.89 -15.36 -6.34
N GLU A 501 7.71 -16.42 -6.30
CA GLU A 501 8.96 -16.43 -5.55
C GLU A 501 9.99 -15.46 -6.15
N SER A 502 10.16 -15.45 -7.47
CA SER A 502 11.08 -14.50 -8.12
C SER A 502 10.64 -13.05 -7.88
N PHE A 503 9.34 -12.78 -7.92
CA PHE A 503 8.80 -11.46 -7.63
C PHE A 503 9.17 -10.97 -6.22
N MET A 504 8.96 -11.81 -5.20
CA MET A 504 9.34 -11.49 -3.82
C MET A 504 10.85 -11.28 -3.69
N THR A 505 11.65 -12.19 -4.24
CA THR A 505 13.11 -12.15 -4.09
C THR A 505 13.74 -10.97 -4.81
N ASP A 506 13.23 -10.58 -5.98
CA ASP A 506 13.68 -9.40 -6.71
C ASP A 506 13.43 -8.11 -5.90
N ILE A 507 12.28 -8.01 -5.23
CA ILE A 507 11.98 -6.88 -4.36
C ILE A 507 12.85 -6.88 -3.11
N LEU A 508 12.89 -7.99 -2.35
CA LEU A 508 13.55 -8.06 -1.05
C LEU A 508 15.09 -8.05 -1.13
N ASN A 509 15.65 -8.46 -2.28
CA ASN A 509 17.08 -8.38 -2.54
C ASN A 509 17.48 -7.13 -3.33
N GLY A 510 16.52 -6.27 -3.69
CA GLY A 510 16.80 -4.98 -4.30
C GLY A 510 17.60 -4.06 -3.38
N GLU A 511 18.24 -3.04 -3.95
CA GLU A 511 19.16 -2.12 -3.27
C GLU A 511 18.58 -1.57 -1.95
N ARG A 512 17.30 -1.24 -1.94
CA ARG A 512 16.62 -0.65 -0.79
C ARG A 512 16.56 -1.57 0.44
N TYR A 513 16.40 -2.89 0.24
CA TYR A 513 16.22 -3.83 1.37
C TYR A 513 17.45 -4.72 1.61
N SER A 514 18.37 -4.84 0.65
CA SER A 514 19.57 -5.69 0.78
C SER A 514 20.55 -5.24 1.87
N VAL A 515 20.49 -3.97 2.27
CA VAL A 515 21.30 -3.40 3.36
C VAL A 515 20.86 -3.90 4.74
N LEU A 516 19.67 -4.46 4.86
CA LEU A 516 19.12 -5.01 6.10
C LEU A 516 19.65 -6.43 6.31
N ASN A 517 20.35 -6.65 7.45
CA ASN A 517 21.02 -7.90 7.74
C ASN A 517 21.16 -8.19 9.25
#